data_40139dd723c1f7a338e06d51a308d57a
#
_entry.id   40139dd723c1f7a338e06d51a308d57a
#
_cell.length_a   1.000
_cell.length_b   1.000
_cell.length_c   1.000
_cell.angle_alpha   90.00
_cell.angle_beta   90.00
_cell.angle_gamma   90.00
#
_symmetry.space_group_name_H-M   'P 1'
#
loop_
_entity.id
_entity.type
_entity.pdbx_description
1 polymer ?
#
loop_
_entity_poly.entity_id
_entity_poly.type
_entity_poly.pdbx_seq_one_letter_code
_entity_poly.pdbx_strand_id
1 'polypeptide(L)'
;QGIDEDVADRRGCTLLVRNALFRRVTLAAREHVRDLGELDDDWGMSEIRWQKALDAYHEQHEEILTDGDARSAAMFSIDESDEKTAHIWHVHQIFADEDGDHDFGIMGDVDLDATQDGGEVIFKNYRVGFIEDLLED
;
A
#
# COMPACT_ATOMS: atom_id res chain seq x y z
N GLN A 1 -16.00 16.42 -22.38
CA GLN A 1 -14.75 15.83 -22.86
C GLN A 1 -13.71 15.70 -21.75
N GLY A 2 -13.32 16.81 -21.13
CA GLY A 2 -12.36 16.77 -20.00
C GLY A 2 -12.90 16.05 -18.78
N ILE A 3 -14.19 16.14 -18.52
CA ILE A 3 -14.83 15.50 -17.37
C ILE A 3 -14.76 13.96 -17.51
N ASP A 4 -15.02 13.45 -18.71
CA ASP A 4 -14.98 12.02 -18.95
C ASP A 4 -13.55 11.47 -18.84
N GLU A 5 -12.58 12.21 -19.33
CA GLU A 5 -11.16 11.85 -19.21
C GLU A 5 -10.71 11.84 -17.76
N ASP A 6 -11.10 12.87 -16.99
CA ASP A 6 -10.73 12.97 -15.57
C ASP A 6 -11.32 11.81 -14.77
N VAL A 7 -12.58 11.45 -15.04
CA VAL A 7 -13.22 10.32 -14.36
C VAL A 7 -12.55 9.00 -14.72
N ALA A 8 -12.23 8.82 -16.01
CA ALA A 8 -11.54 7.62 -16.48
C ALA A 8 -10.13 7.50 -15.88
N ASP A 9 -9.38 8.61 -15.87
CA ASP A 9 -8.04 8.67 -15.31
C ASP A 9 -8.07 8.37 -13.80
N ARG A 10 -9.03 8.94 -13.10
CA ARG A 10 -9.19 8.72 -11.66
C ARG A 10 -9.50 7.26 -11.35
N ARG A 11 -10.42 6.64 -12.09
CA ARG A 11 -10.74 5.23 -11.92
C ARG A 11 -9.53 4.34 -12.24
N GLY A 12 -8.84 4.65 -13.32
CA GLY A 12 -7.65 3.92 -13.73
C GLY A 12 -6.55 4.04 -12.70
N CYS A 13 -6.33 5.23 -12.18
CA CYS A 13 -5.33 5.47 -11.15
C CYS A 13 -5.69 4.76 -9.84
N THR A 14 -6.97 4.81 -9.43
CA THR A 14 -7.45 4.12 -8.24
C THR A 14 -7.20 2.61 -8.36
N LEU A 15 -7.55 2.04 -9.51
CA LEU A 15 -7.36 0.61 -9.73
C LEU A 15 -5.88 0.24 -9.73
N LEU A 16 -5.05 1.06 -10.37
CA LEU A 16 -3.61 0.85 -10.41
C LEU A 16 -3.02 0.83 -8.98
N VAL A 17 -3.42 1.79 -8.16
CA VAL A 17 -2.95 1.89 -6.77
C VAL A 17 -3.42 0.69 -5.94
N ARG A 18 -4.70 0.32 -6.05
CA ARG A 18 -5.23 -0.83 -5.34
C ARG A 18 -4.49 -2.12 -5.71
N ASN A 19 -4.28 -2.33 -7.00
CA ASN A 19 -3.60 -3.53 -7.47
C ASN A 19 -2.14 -3.54 -7.02
N ALA A 20 -1.46 -2.39 -7.07
CA ALA A 20 -0.08 -2.27 -6.63
C ALA A 20 0.07 -2.61 -5.14
N LEU A 21 -0.81 -2.07 -4.30
CA LEU A 21 -0.77 -2.34 -2.86
C LEU A 21 -1.14 -3.79 -2.56
N PHE A 22 -2.17 -4.33 -3.19
CA PHE A 22 -2.56 -5.71 -2.93
C PHE A 22 -1.51 -6.71 -3.43
N ARG A 23 -0.74 -6.36 -4.46
CA ARG A 23 0.40 -7.16 -4.89
C ARG A 23 1.39 -7.34 -3.73
N ARG A 24 1.64 -6.26 -2.96
CA ARG A 24 2.51 -6.32 -1.79
C ARG A 24 1.94 -7.25 -0.72
N VAL A 25 0.63 -7.19 -0.51
CA VAL A 25 -0.04 -8.11 0.44
C VAL A 25 0.19 -9.56 0.02
N THR A 26 0.00 -9.87 -1.25
CA THR A 26 0.18 -11.23 -1.76
C THR A 26 1.64 -11.71 -1.61
N LEU A 27 2.59 -10.84 -1.95
CA LEU A 27 4.01 -11.18 -1.82
C LEU A 27 4.40 -11.35 -0.34
N ALA A 28 3.88 -10.50 0.52
CA ALA A 28 4.14 -10.58 1.97
C ALA A 28 3.56 -11.87 2.56
N ALA A 29 2.35 -12.26 2.12
CA ALA A 29 1.72 -13.50 2.57
C ALA A 29 2.55 -14.73 2.21
N ARG A 30 3.29 -14.67 1.11
CA ARG A 30 4.17 -15.74 0.64
C ARG A 30 5.62 -15.57 1.10
N GLU A 31 5.88 -14.53 1.87
CA GLU A 31 7.21 -14.18 2.39
C GLU A 31 8.25 -13.97 1.28
N HIS A 32 7.82 -13.44 0.14
CA HIS A 32 8.67 -13.12 -1.00
C HIS A 32 9.36 -11.77 -0.80
N VAL A 33 10.21 -11.69 0.21
CA VAL A 33 10.85 -10.42 0.63
C VAL A 33 11.79 -9.85 -0.42
N ARG A 34 12.40 -10.70 -1.24
CA ARG A 34 13.27 -10.24 -2.31
C ARG A 34 12.48 -9.44 -3.33
N ASP A 35 11.33 -9.97 -3.74
CA ASP A 35 10.45 -9.29 -4.70
C ASP A 35 9.91 -7.99 -4.11
N LEU A 36 9.55 -8.01 -2.82
CA LEU A 36 9.10 -6.81 -2.11
C LEU A 36 10.19 -5.75 -2.08
N GLY A 37 11.42 -6.14 -1.81
CA GLY A 37 12.55 -5.22 -1.83
C GLY A 37 12.77 -4.60 -3.20
N GLU A 38 12.67 -5.41 -4.26
CA GLU A 38 12.80 -4.91 -5.63
C GLU A 38 11.74 -3.87 -5.96
N LEU A 39 10.51 -4.05 -5.46
CA LEU A 39 9.43 -3.11 -5.69
C LEU A 39 9.60 -1.81 -4.89
N ASP A 40 10.10 -1.90 -3.67
CA ASP A 40 9.98 -0.81 -2.68
C ASP A 40 11.30 -0.20 -2.24
N ASP A 41 12.42 -0.66 -2.77
CA ASP A 41 13.74 -0.16 -2.40
C ASP A 41 13.88 1.36 -2.70
N ASP A 42 13.29 1.81 -3.81
CA ASP A 42 13.36 3.21 -4.23
C ASP A 42 12.74 4.17 -3.21
N TRP A 43 11.81 3.70 -2.39
CA TRP A 43 11.19 4.52 -1.34
C TRP A 43 11.46 3.99 0.07
N GLY A 44 12.60 3.34 0.21
CA GLY A 44 13.16 3.06 1.53
C GLY A 44 12.77 1.72 2.16
N MET A 45 12.01 0.87 1.48
CA MET A 45 11.67 -0.46 1.98
C MET A 45 12.45 -1.53 1.24
N SER A 46 13.69 -1.74 1.68
CA SER A 46 14.56 -2.79 1.15
C SER A 46 14.10 -4.18 1.56
N GLU A 47 14.70 -5.20 0.97
CA GLU A 47 14.46 -6.60 1.33
C GLU A 47 14.63 -6.80 2.85
N ILE A 48 15.70 -6.25 3.42
CA ILE A 48 15.99 -6.39 4.85
C ILE A 48 14.91 -5.72 5.70
N ARG A 49 14.46 -4.55 5.31
CA ARG A 49 13.40 -3.84 6.04
C ARG A 49 12.07 -4.56 5.93
N TRP A 50 11.75 -5.10 4.77
CA TRP A 50 10.55 -5.93 4.61
C TRP A 50 10.63 -7.18 5.50
N GLN A 51 11.80 -7.83 5.55
CA GLN A 51 11.97 -9.01 6.39
C GLN A 51 11.73 -8.67 7.86
N LYS A 52 12.30 -7.55 8.33
CA LYS A 52 12.10 -7.10 9.71
C LYS A 52 10.63 -6.80 10.02
N ALA A 53 9.95 -6.15 9.08
CA ALA A 53 8.54 -5.82 9.25
C ALA A 53 7.70 -7.11 9.36
N LEU A 54 7.95 -8.08 8.50
CA LEU A 54 7.22 -9.35 8.51
C LEU A 54 7.56 -10.19 9.74
N ASP A 55 8.82 -10.17 10.20
CA ASP A 55 9.20 -10.85 11.45
C ASP A 55 8.43 -10.27 12.63
N ALA A 56 8.31 -8.95 12.70
CA ALA A 56 7.51 -8.30 13.75
C ALA A 56 6.03 -8.68 13.65
N TYR A 57 5.49 -8.71 12.43
CA TYR A 57 4.11 -9.13 12.21
C TYR A 57 3.89 -10.54 12.74
N HIS A 58 4.79 -11.47 12.43
CA HIS A 58 4.66 -12.88 12.80
C HIS A 58 4.94 -13.16 14.28
N GLU A 59 5.40 -12.17 15.05
CA GLU A 59 5.42 -12.27 16.50
C GLU A 59 4.01 -12.19 17.09
N GLN A 60 3.07 -11.57 16.36
CA GLN A 60 1.69 -11.36 16.84
C GLN A 60 0.67 -12.20 16.08
N HIS A 61 0.92 -12.51 14.80
CA HIS A 61 -0.02 -13.19 13.92
C HIS A 61 0.67 -14.29 13.14
N GLU A 62 -0.07 -15.32 12.76
CA GLU A 62 0.47 -16.44 11.99
C GLU A 62 0.38 -16.20 10.49
N GLU A 63 -0.72 -15.62 10.02
CA GLU A 63 -1.00 -15.54 8.59
C GLU A 63 -1.35 -14.12 8.13
N ILE A 64 -1.02 -13.83 6.88
CA ILE A 64 -1.56 -12.71 6.14
C ILE A 64 -2.59 -13.28 5.18
N LEU A 65 -3.84 -12.88 5.32
CA LEU A 65 -4.94 -13.40 4.50
C LEU A 65 -4.96 -12.67 3.15
N THR A 66 -5.36 -13.40 2.11
CA THR A 66 -5.40 -12.87 0.74
C THR A 66 -6.75 -13.12 0.06
N ASP A 67 -7.79 -13.42 0.84
CA ASP A 67 -9.13 -13.70 0.34
C ASP A 67 -9.90 -12.43 -0.06
N GLY A 68 -11.18 -12.59 -0.38
CA GLY A 68 -12.02 -11.46 -0.77
C GLY A 68 -12.14 -10.39 0.31
N ASP A 69 -12.19 -10.79 1.58
CA ASP A 69 -12.26 -9.84 2.69
C ASP A 69 -10.97 -9.03 2.79
N ALA A 70 -9.82 -9.66 2.56
CA ALA A 70 -8.53 -8.99 2.57
C ALA A 70 -8.42 -7.93 1.46
N ARG A 71 -9.11 -8.13 0.34
CA ARG A 71 -9.17 -7.19 -0.79
C ARG A 71 -10.28 -6.18 -0.68
N SER A 72 -11.10 -6.26 0.35
CA SER A 72 -12.30 -5.42 0.46
C SER A 72 -11.94 -3.95 0.70
N ALA A 73 -12.94 -3.08 0.49
CA ALA A 73 -12.80 -1.65 0.74
C ALA A 73 -12.53 -1.34 2.22
N ALA A 74 -12.85 -2.27 3.12
CA ALA A 74 -12.56 -2.10 4.55
C ALA A 74 -11.06 -2.12 4.84
N MET A 75 -10.26 -2.76 3.98
CA MET A 75 -8.81 -2.91 4.18
C MET A 75 -7.99 -1.89 3.39
N PHE A 76 -8.64 -1.04 2.60
CA PHE A 76 -7.95 -0.13 1.70
C PHE A 76 -8.62 1.24 1.73
N SER A 77 -7.84 2.30 1.82
CA SER A 77 -8.38 3.65 1.77
C SER A 77 -7.49 4.60 1.00
N ILE A 78 -8.13 5.56 0.35
CA ILE A 78 -7.45 6.67 -0.32
C ILE A 78 -8.04 7.96 0.27
N ASP A 79 -7.15 8.83 0.74
CA ASP A 79 -7.50 10.18 1.16
C ASP A 79 -7.03 11.13 0.06
N GLU A 80 -7.98 11.76 -0.62
CA GLU A 80 -7.74 12.65 -1.76
C GLU A 80 -7.69 14.13 -1.35
N SER A 81 -7.66 14.43 -0.05
CA SER A 81 -7.75 15.81 0.45
C SER A 81 -6.61 16.72 -0.05
N ASP A 82 -5.45 16.17 -0.35
CA ASP A 82 -4.31 16.93 -0.83
C ASP A 82 -4.07 16.82 -2.34
N GLU A 83 -5.03 16.26 -3.07
CA GLU A 83 -4.89 16.09 -4.51
C GLU A 83 -4.68 17.41 -5.25
N LYS A 84 -5.49 18.40 -4.96
CA LYS A 84 -5.46 19.69 -5.67
C LYS A 84 -4.24 20.53 -5.29
N THR A 85 -3.79 20.45 -4.05
CA THR A 85 -2.72 21.30 -3.56
C THR A 85 -1.34 20.71 -3.74
N ALA A 86 -1.22 19.38 -3.63
CA ALA A 86 0.07 18.70 -3.65
C ALA A 86 0.19 17.60 -4.69
N HIS A 87 -0.89 17.27 -5.38
CA HIS A 87 -0.97 16.17 -6.36
C HIS A 87 -0.55 14.83 -5.73
N ILE A 88 -1.08 14.60 -4.52
CA ILE A 88 -0.79 13.41 -3.72
C ILE A 88 -2.09 12.79 -3.23
N TRP A 89 -2.14 11.46 -3.21
CA TRP A 89 -3.14 10.71 -2.47
C TRP A 89 -2.47 10.04 -1.29
N HIS A 90 -3.05 10.16 -0.10
CA HIS A 90 -2.62 9.39 1.07
C HIS A 90 -3.31 8.04 1.05
N VAL A 91 -2.55 6.96 1.03
CA VAL A 91 -3.10 5.62 0.86
C VAL A 91 -2.75 4.74 2.04
N HIS A 92 -3.62 3.77 2.30
CA HIS A 92 -3.47 2.86 3.42
C HIS A 92 -4.01 1.49 3.00
N GLN A 93 -3.17 0.47 3.11
CA GLN A 93 -3.56 -0.92 2.87
C GLN A 93 -3.36 -1.70 4.16
N ILE A 94 -4.45 -2.14 4.77
CA ILE A 94 -4.41 -2.97 5.97
C ILE A 94 -4.20 -4.43 5.56
N PHE A 95 -3.36 -5.16 6.31
CA PHE A 95 -3.19 -6.59 6.14
C PHE A 95 -4.23 -7.29 7.02
N ALA A 96 -5.04 -8.14 6.42
CA ALA A 96 -6.02 -8.93 7.15
C ALA A 96 -5.31 -10.10 7.83
N ASP A 97 -5.50 -10.23 9.13
CA ASP A 97 -4.90 -11.29 9.94
C ASP A 97 -5.96 -12.28 10.42
N GLU A 98 -5.50 -13.45 10.86
CA GLU A 98 -6.40 -14.53 11.31
C GLU A 98 -7.20 -14.16 12.57
N ASP A 99 -6.72 -13.19 13.35
CA ASP A 99 -7.38 -12.75 14.58
C ASP A 99 -8.38 -11.61 14.36
N GLY A 100 -8.35 -10.99 13.17
CA GLY A 100 -9.22 -9.86 12.85
C GLY A 100 -8.79 -8.56 13.53
N ASP A 101 -7.54 -8.45 13.95
CA ASP A 101 -7.04 -7.25 14.66
C ASP A 101 -6.86 -6.05 13.72
N HIS A 102 -6.54 -6.28 12.45
CA HIS A 102 -6.35 -5.24 11.43
C HIS A 102 -5.36 -4.16 11.88
N ASP A 103 -4.27 -4.58 12.50
CA ASP A 103 -3.33 -3.69 13.18
C ASP A 103 -2.01 -3.48 12.46
N PHE A 104 -1.87 -4.02 11.26
CA PHE A 104 -0.62 -3.96 10.48
C PHE A 104 -0.94 -3.59 9.03
N GLY A 105 -0.07 -2.83 8.41
CA GLY A 105 -0.29 -2.50 7.01
C GLY A 105 0.77 -1.61 6.40
N ILE A 106 0.42 -1.07 5.24
CA ILE A 106 1.24 -0.14 4.47
C ILE A 106 0.56 1.22 4.50
N MET A 107 1.33 2.27 4.78
CA MET A 107 0.90 3.65 4.65
C MET A 107 1.87 4.39 3.74
N GLY A 108 1.36 5.26 2.91
CA GLY A 108 2.22 6.04 2.04
C GLY A 108 1.45 7.08 1.27
N ASP A 109 2.18 7.86 0.50
CA ASP A 109 1.63 8.87 -0.40
C ASP A 109 1.91 8.44 -1.82
N VAL A 110 0.91 8.56 -2.69
CA VAL A 110 1.09 8.32 -4.13
C VAL A 110 1.39 9.66 -4.78
N ASP A 111 2.53 9.74 -5.45
CA ASP A 111 2.87 10.87 -6.29
C ASP A 111 2.10 10.74 -7.60
N LEU A 112 1.03 11.51 -7.75
CA LEU A 112 0.13 11.36 -8.90
C LEU A 112 0.80 11.74 -10.22
N ASP A 113 1.58 12.79 -10.23
CA ASP A 113 2.25 13.24 -11.46
C ASP A 113 3.24 12.18 -11.95
N ALA A 114 4.11 11.70 -11.06
CA ALA A 114 5.09 10.69 -11.41
C ALA A 114 4.44 9.37 -11.80
N THR A 115 3.35 9.01 -11.13
CA THR A 115 2.60 7.78 -11.43
C THR A 115 1.99 7.85 -12.83
N GLN A 116 1.38 8.98 -13.18
CA GLN A 116 0.77 9.15 -14.50
C GLN A 116 1.81 9.13 -15.60
N ASP A 117 2.94 9.79 -15.38
CA ASP A 117 4.01 9.87 -16.38
C ASP A 117 4.64 8.50 -16.66
N GLY A 118 4.87 7.71 -15.62
CA GLY A 118 5.58 6.44 -15.76
C GLY A 118 4.69 5.22 -15.94
N GLY A 119 3.41 5.33 -15.65
CA GLY A 119 2.48 4.20 -15.71
C GLY A 119 2.64 3.21 -14.56
N GLU A 120 3.50 3.49 -13.60
CA GLU A 120 3.69 2.69 -12.39
C GLU A 120 3.47 3.57 -11.17
N VAL A 121 2.99 2.95 -10.08
CA VAL A 121 2.74 3.71 -8.84
C VAL A 121 4.06 4.12 -8.21
N ILE A 122 4.21 5.42 -7.97
CA ILE A 122 5.37 6.00 -7.32
C ILE A 122 4.95 6.49 -5.93
N PHE A 123 5.60 5.96 -4.91
CA PHE A 123 5.28 6.28 -3.52
C PHE A 123 6.27 7.25 -2.90
N LYS A 124 5.77 8.00 -1.91
CA LYS A 124 6.57 8.83 -0.99
C LYS A 124 6.08 8.55 0.43
N ASN A 125 6.92 8.80 1.41
CA ASN A 125 6.58 8.59 2.83
C ASN A 125 6.01 7.18 3.06
N TYR A 126 6.61 6.20 2.41
CA TYR A 126 6.14 4.82 2.40
C TYR A 126 6.63 4.08 3.64
N ARG A 127 5.71 3.47 4.36
CA ARG A 127 6.02 2.81 5.62
C ARG A 127 5.21 1.53 5.75
N VAL A 128 5.82 0.53 6.35
CA VAL A 128 5.17 -0.77 6.60
C VAL A 128 5.40 -1.14 8.06
N GLY A 129 4.32 -1.51 8.75
CA GLY A 129 4.43 -1.88 10.16
C GLY A 129 3.08 -1.91 10.85
N PHE A 130 3.12 -2.00 12.17
CA PHE A 130 1.91 -1.87 12.96
C PHE A 130 1.40 -0.43 12.86
N ILE A 131 0.11 -0.29 12.63
CA ILE A 131 -0.52 1.01 12.36
C ILE A 131 -0.26 1.99 13.51
N GLU A 132 -0.36 1.51 14.75
CA GLU A 132 -0.10 2.34 15.93
C GLU A 132 1.29 2.98 15.88
N ASP A 133 2.30 2.20 15.50
CA ASP A 133 3.67 2.70 15.38
C ASP A 133 3.81 3.68 14.22
N LEU A 134 3.17 3.40 13.09
CA LEU A 134 3.24 4.27 11.92
C LEU A 134 2.61 5.64 12.18
N LEU A 135 1.55 5.68 12.98
CA LEU A 135 0.86 6.93 13.30
C LEU A 135 1.60 7.81 14.30
N GLU A 136 2.52 7.25 15.08
CA GLU A 136 3.34 8.01 16.02
C GLU A 136 4.45 8.81 15.34
N ASP A 137 4.84 8.39 14.16
CA ASP A 137 5.85 9.07 13.36
C ASP A 137 5.21 10.22 12.57
#